data_0e1eb1d91f05ad67bebb65fa5d4b7c45
#
_entry.id   0e1eb1d91f05ad67bebb65fa5d4b7c45
#
_cell.length_a   1.000
_cell.length_b   1.000
_cell.length_c   1.000
_cell.angle_alpha   90.00
_cell.angle_beta   90.00
_cell.angle_gamma   90.00
#
_symmetry.space_group_name_H-M   'P 1'
#
loop_
_entity.id
_entity.type
_entity.pdbx_description
1 polymer ?
#
loop_
_entity_poly.entity_id
_entity_poly.type
_entity_poly.pdbx_seq_one_letter_code
_entity_poly.pdbx_strand_id
1 'polypeptide(L)'
;MKKKLFLVLAIVLGSFLSETKACTGITLRTLNSQPITARTIEWAMEPLSMMYVVVPRGHKHKSMLPDGTSHGLRYQSKYGYVGIAVEDEHFVMEGVNEAGLGAGLFYFPDYGEYM
;
A
#
# COMPACT_ATOMS: atom_id res chain seq x y z
N MET A 1 -37.67 20.25 -23.39
CA MET A 1 -37.56 19.13 -22.43
C MET A 1 -36.52 18.10 -22.87
N LYS A 2 -36.54 17.63 -24.10
CA LYS A 2 -35.60 16.55 -24.60
C LYS A 2 -34.13 16.92 -24.48
N LYS A 3 -33.71 18.17 -24.75
CA LYS A 3 -32.31 18.60 -24.63
C LYS A 3 -31.79 18.58 -23.18
N LYS A 4 -32.62 18.94 -22.18
CA LYS A 4 -32.25 18.89 -20.76
C LYS A 4 -32.14 17.47 -20.26
N LEU A 5 -33.00 16.56 -20.73
CA LEU A 5 -32.94 15.15 -20.41
C LEU A 5 -31.66 14.50 -20.96
N PHE A 6 -31.27 14.85 -22.18
CA PHE A 6 -30.06 14.36 -22.81
C PHE A 6 -28.78 14.80 -22.08
N LEU A 7 -28.78 16.07 -21.63
CA LEU A 7 -27.67 16.62 -20.85
C LEU A 7 -27.53 15.91 -19.50
N VAL A 8 -28.61 15.66 -18.78
CA VAL A 8 -28.60 14.94 -17.51
C VAL A 8 -28.14 13.49 -17.71
N LEU A 9 -28.61 12.84 -18.76
CA LEU A 9 -28.20 11.46 -19.09
C LEU A 9 -26.70 11.40 -19.44
N ALA A 10 -26.17 12.37 -20.17
CA ALA A 10 -24.74 12.45 -20.49
C ALA A 10 -23.87 12.68 -19.27
N ILE A 11 -24.30 13.50 -18.30
CA ILE A 11 -23.59 13.73 -17.04
C ILE A 11 -23.61 12.47 -16.19
N VAL A 12 -24.74 11.79 -16.10
CA VAL A 12 -24.86 10.52 -15.34
C VAL A 12 -24.01 9.42 -15.97
N LEU A 13 -24.02 9.26 -17.30
CA LEU A 13 -23.14 8.29 -17.96
C LEU A 13 -21.64 8.64 -17.79
N GLY A 14 -21.29 9.93 -17.82
CA GLY A 14 -19.91 10.39 -17.63
C GLY A 14 -19.35 10.10 -16.24
N SER A 15 -20.21 10.10 -15.21
CA SER A 15 -19.79 9.81 -13.83
C SER A 15 -19.48 8.33 -13.57
N PHE A 16 -19.88 7.42 -14.44
CA PHE A 16 -19.53 5.99 -14.34
C PHE A 16 -18.18 5.62 -14.97
N LEU A 17 -17.48 6.57 -15.61
CA LEU A 17 -16.22 6.32 -16.31
C LEU A 17 -14.98 6.63 -15.46
N SER A 18 -15.14 7.07 -14.23
CA SER A 18 -14.00 7.26 -13.32
C SER A 18 -13.58 5.94 -12.70
N GLU A 19 -12.55 5.32 -13.23
CA GLU A 19 -11.84 4.25 -12.54
C GLU A 19 -11.14 4.84 -11.32
N THR A 20 -11.69 4.58 -10.14
CA THR A 20 -11.00 4.90 -8.89
C THR A 20 -9.91 3.85 -8.66
N LYS A 21 -8.68 4.19 -8.96
CA LYS A 21 -7.51 3.36 -8.61
C LYS A 21 -7.12 3.68 -7.18
N ALA A 22 -7.47 2.80 -6.27
CA ALA A 22 -7.13 2.95 -4.86
C ALA A 22 -6.90 1.57 -4.22
N CYS A 23 -5.80 1.45 -3.48
CA CYS A 23 -5.58 0.28 -2.64
C CYS A 23 -6.70 0.14 -1.61
N THR A 24 -7.23 -1.06 -1.45
CA THR A 24 -8.26 -1.36 -0.45
C THR A 24 -7.65 -2.20 0.66
N GLY A 25 -7.91 -1.83 1.90
CA GLY A 25 -7.52 -2.60 3.08
C GLY A 25 -8.72 -2.96 3.93
N ILE A 26 -8.73 -4.18 4.46
CA ILE A 26 -9.74 -4.66 5.39
C ILE A 26 -9.09 -5.26 6.63
N THR A 27 -9.72 -5.08 7.76
CA THR A 27 -9.35 -5.76 9.01
C THR A 27 -10.58 -6.50 9.54
N LEU A 28 -10.43 -7.79 9.70
CA LEU A 28 -11.43 -8.66 10.30
C LEU A 28 -10.95 -9.15 11.68
N ARG A 29 -11.86 -9.64 12.48
CA ARG A 29 -11.53 -10.33 13.73
C ARG A 29 -12.07 -11.75 13.70
N THR A 30 -11.22 -12.68 14.08
CA THR A 30 -11.65 -14.07 14.34
C THR A 30 -12.55 -14.12 15.57
N LEU A 31 -13.22 -15.26 15.77
CA LEU A 31 -14.00 -15.51 16.99
C LEU A 31 -13.15 -15.38 18.27
N ASN A 32 -11.85 -15.63 18.19
CA ASN A 32 -10.91 -15.48 19.30
C ASN A 32 -10.29 -14.07 19.36
N SER A 33 -10.92 -13.08 18.71
CA SER A 33 -10.49 -11.67 18.68
C SER A 33 -9.12 -11.42 18.03
N GLN A 34 -8.56 -12.40 17.32
CA GLN A 34 -7.31 -12.21 16.57
C GLN A 34 -7.58 -11.37 15.31
N PRO A 35 -6.77 -10.34 15.03
CA PRO A 35 -6.91 -9.56 13.83
C PRO A 35 -6.43 -10.35 12.60
N ILE A 36 -7.18 -10.25 11.51
CA ILE A 36 -6.77 -10.69 10.17
C ILE A 36 -6.83 -9.45 9.30
N THR A 37 -5.72 -9.09 8.69
CA THR A 37 -5.65 -8.00 7.73
C THR A 37 -5.44 -8.55 6.34
N ALA A 38 -6.09 -7.93 5.36
CA ALA A 38 -5.88 -8.20 3.95
C ALA A 38 -5.95 -6.89 3.18
N ARG A 39 -5.29 -6.85 2.03
CA ARG A 39 -5.31 -5.68 1.17
C ARG A 39 -5.18 -6.07 -0.30
N THR A 40 -5.62 -5.17 -1.17
CA THR A 40 -5.22 -5.16 -2.58
C THR A 40 -4.10 -4.15 -2.79
N ILE A 41 -3.22 -4.42 -3.75
CA ILE A 41 -2.24 -3.47 -4.26
C ILE A 41 -2.66 -3.13 -5.67
N GLU A 42 -3.15 -1.91 -5.85
CA GLU A 42 -3.58 -1.38 -7.13
C GLU A 42 -2.60 -0.30 -7.54
N TRP A 43 -1.63 -0.70 -8.35
CA TRP A 43 -0.54 0.16 -8.78
C TRP A 43 -0.40 0.10 -10.29
N ALA A 44 -0.74 1.18 -10.98
CA ALA A 44 -0.62 1.28 -12.43
C ALA A 44 -1.28 0.11 -13.20
N MET A 45 -0.89 -0.08 -14.46
CA MET A 45 -1.42 -1.14 -15.34
C MET A 45 -0.42 -2.27 -15.58
N GLU A 46 0.71 -2.25 -14.90
CA GLU A 46 1.79 -3.22 -15.05
C GLU A 46 1.75 -4.26 -13.94
N PRO A 47 2.07 -5.52 -14.22
CA PRO A 47 2.24 -6.53 -13.19
C PRO A 47 3.38 -6.15 -12.27
N LEU A 48 3.12 -6.11 -10.96
CA LEU A 48 4.14 -5.86 -9.95
C LEU A 48 4.92 -7.13 -9.63
N SER A 49 6.23 -7.01 -9.54
CA SER A 49 7.09 -8.05 -8.99
C SER A 49 6.98 -8.01 -7.46
N MET A 50 6.45 -9.10 -6.88
CA MET A 50 6.26 -9.18 -5.42
C MET A 50 7.13 -10.30 -4.84
N MET A 51 7.68 -10.05 -3.66
CA MET A 51 8.50 -11.01 -2.94
C MET A 51 8.20 -11.00 -1.44
N TYR A 52 8.38 -12.15 -0.80
CA TYR A 52 8.37 -12.22 0.66
C TYR A 52 9.75 -11.89 1.20
N VAL A 53 9.78 -11.05 2.24
CA VAL A 53 11.00 -10.73 2.97
C VAL A 53 10.87 -11.17 4.42
N VAL A 54 11.96 -11.70 4.96
CA VAL A 54 12.08 -12.05 6.37
C VAL A 54 13.27 -11.28 6.93
N VAL A 55 13.00 -10.40 7.88
CA VAL A 55 14.00 -9.51 8.47
C VAL A 55 14.20 -9.90 9.94
N PRO A 56 15.39 -10.34 10.35
CA PRO A 56 15.66 -10.71 11.74
C PRO A 56 15.78 -9.48 12.65
N ARG A 57 15.67 -9.72 13.96
CA ARG A 57 16.04 -8.72 14.97
C ARG A 57 17.47 -8.24 14.76
N GLY A 58 17.69 -6.98 14.99
CA GLY A 58 19.03 -6.41 14.89
C GLY A 58 19.51 -6.14 13.45
N HIS A 59 18.71 -6.43 12.44
CA HIS A 59 19.04 -6.08 11.07
C HIS A 59 19.23 -4.58 10.92
N LYS A 60 20.31 -4.16 10.28
CA LYS A 60 20.63 -2.76 10.04
C LYS A 60 20.09 -2.34 8.68
N HIS A 61 19.26 -1.36 8.70
CA HIS A 61 18.64 -0.79 7.50
C HIS A 61 19.31 0.53 7.11
N LYS A 62 19.27 0.80 5.84
CA LYS A 62 19.65 2.07 5.24
C LYS A 62 18.64 2.38 4.15
N SER A 63 17.79 3.38 4.39
CA SER A 63 16.82 3.78 3.38
C SER A 63 17.49 4.55 2.24
N MET A 64 16.89 4.45 1.06
CA MET A 64 17.24 5.29 -0.08
C MET A 64 16.33 6.52 -0.09
N LEU A 65 16.85 7.62 -0.60
CA LEU A 65 16.05 8.81 -0.91
C LEU A 65 15.38 8.64 -2.28
N PRO A 66 14.34 9.43 -2.58
CA PRO A 66 13.66 9.37 -3.88
C PRO A 66 14.55 9.59 -5.10
N ASP A 67 15.69 10.24 -4.94
CA ASP A 67 16.71 10.44 -5.98
C ASP A 67 17.61 9.22 -6.19
N GLY A 68 17.36 8.11 -5.47
CA GLY A 68 18.16 6.89 -5.52
C GLY A 68 19.46 6.95 -4.72
N THR A 69 19.74 8.05 -4.01
CA THR A 69 20.95 8.15 -3.17
C THR A 69 20.77 7.41 -1.86
N SER A 70 21.87 6.88 -1.32
CA SER A 70 21.88 6.11 -0.08
C SER A 70 22.11 6.94 1.18
N HIS A 71 21.65 8.20 1.18
CA HIS A 71 21.81 9.12 2.31
C HIS A 71 20.59 9.15 3.25
N GLY A 72 19.66 8.22 3.07
CA GLY A 72 18.48 8.11 3.89
C GLY A 72 18.74 7.64 5.31
N LEU A 73 17.67 7.44 6.04
CA LEU A 73 17.67 7.05 7.45
C LEU A 73 18.39 5.72 7.66
N ARG A 74 19.21 5.66 8.70
CA ARG A 74 19.82 4.42 9.19
C ARG A 74 19.14 4.03 10.48
N TYR A 75 18.65 2.80 10.55
CA TYR A 75 17.99 2.28 11.74
C TYR A 75 18.24 0.78 11.90
N GLN A 76 17.88 0.26 13.04
CA GLN A 76 18.02 -1.16 13.35
C GLN A 76 16.67 -1.73 13.78
N SER A 77 16.29 -2.87 13.22
CA SER A 77 15.06 -3.57 13.59
C SER A 77 15.11 -4.03 15.04
N LYS A 78 14.24 -3.50 15.86
CA LYS A 78 14.07 -3.95 17.25
C LYS A 78 13.42 -5.33 17.29
N TYR A 79 12.47 -5.59 16.40
CA TYR A 79 11.76 -6.85 16.26
C TYR A 79 12.02 -7.44 14.88
N GLY A 80 12.06 -8.75 14.78
CA GLY A 80 11.98 -9.43 13.51
C GLY A 80 10.61 -9.25 12.89
N TYR A 81 10.53 -9.23 11.57
CA TYR A 81 9.28 -9.14 10.84
C TYR A 81 9.31 -9.93 9.55
N VAL A 82 8.13 -10.28 9.07
CA VAL A 82 7.90 -10.78 7.72
C VAL A 82 7.06 -9.75 6.96
N GLY A 83 7.31 -9.60 5.69
CA GLY A 83 6.57 -8.64 4.87
C GLY A 83 6.52 -9.03 3.41
N ILE A 84 5.75 -8.26 2.65
CA ILE A 84 5.69 -8.29 1.20
C ILE A 84 6.38 -7.04 0.69
N ALA A 85 7.44 -7.23 -0.08
CA ALA A 85 8.14 -6.19 -0.80
C ALA A 85 7.71 -6.18 -2.27
N VAL A 86 7.79 -5.02 -2.89
CA VAL A 86 7.39 -4.80 -4.29
C VAL A 86 8.57 -4.20 -5.03
N GLU A 87 8.92 -4.78 -6.19
CA GLU A 87 10.01 -4.41 -7.08
C GLU A 87 11.42 -4.54 -6.46
N ASP A 88 11.59 -4.16 -5.21
CA ASP A 88 12.85 -4.20 -4.49
C ASP A 88 12.64 -4.71 -3.06
N GLU A 89 13.58 -5.50 -2.53
CA GLU A 89 13.49 -6.11 -1.19
C GLU A 89 13.44 -5.07 -0.06
N HIS A 90 13.89 -3.84 -0.31
CA HIS A 90 13.86 -2.75 0.67
C HIS A 90 12.52 -2.02 0.68
N PHE A 91 11.70 -2.19 -0.36
CA PHE A 91 10.40 -1.53 -0.46
C PHE A 91 9.28 -2.42 0.06
N VAL A 92 9.23 -2.57 1.37
CA VAL A 92 8.23 -3.40 2.05
C VAL A 92 6.91 -2.63 2.15
N MET A 93 5.89 -3.13 1.43
CA MET A 93 4.57 -2.51 1.35
C MET A 93 3.67 -2.87 2.52
N GLU A 94 3.83 -4.05 3.08
CA GLU A 94 3.14 -4.49 4.28
C GLU A 94 3.94 -5.54 5.03
N GLY A 95 3.65 -5.69 6.30
CA GLY A 95 4.29 -6.71 7.10
C GLY A 95 3.72 -6.83 8.50
N VAL A 96 4.14 -7.87 9.19
CA VAL A 96 3.82 -8.10 10.59
C VAL A 96 5.10 -8.47 11.34
N ASN A 97 5.29 -7.86 12.50
CA ASN A 97 6.42 -8.18 13.35
C ASN A 97 6.07 -9.25 14.39
N GLU A 98 7.09 -9.82 15.00
CA GLU A 98 6.95 -10.86 16.03
C GLU A 98 6.24 -10.40 17.31
N ALA A 99 6.05 -9.09 17.50
CA ALA A 99 5.26 -8.54 18.59
C ALA A 99 3.77 -8.40 18.22
N GLY A 100 3.37 -8.83 17.01
CA GLY A 100 1.98 -8.81 16.53
C GLY A 100 1.53 -7.46 15.96
N LEU A 101 2.44 -6.52 15.74
CA LEU A 101 2.13 -5.28 15.05
C LEU A 101 2.17 -5.51 13.54
N GLY A 102 1.02 -5.33 12.88
CA GLY A 102 0.90 -5.27 11.43
C GLY A 102 0.84 -3.84 10.92
N ALA A 103 1.46 -3.56 9.80
CA ALA A 103 1.40 -2.27 9.12
C ALA A 103 1.40 -2.45 7.61
N GLY A 104 0.77 -1.52 6.90
CA GLY A 104 0.74 -1.50 5.44
C GLY A 104 0.74 -0.08 4.91
N LEU A 105 1.40 0.13 3.77
CA LEU A 105 1.44 1.39 3.06
C LEU A 105 0.29 1.46 2.07
N PHE A 106 -0.42 2.58 2.08
CA PHE A 106 -1.46 2.91 1.11
C PHE A 106 -1.05 4.18 0.37
N TYR A 107 -1.08 4.11 -0.94
CA TYR A 107 -0.75 5.27 -1.77
C TYR A 107 -2.02 6.03 -2.12
N PHE A 108 -2.01 7.33 -1.82
CA PHE A 108 -3.09 8.26 -2.13
C PHE A 108 -2.54 9.38 -3.02
N PRO A 109 -2.56 9.23 -4.34
CA PRO A 109 -2.13 10.30 -5.23
C PRO A 109 -2.96 11.55 -4.97
N ASP A 110 -2.33 12.70 -5.02
CA ASP A 110 -2.92 14.05 -4.85
C ASP A 110 -3.42 14.40 -3.43
N TYR A 111 -3.43 13.44 -2.49
CA TYR A 111 -3.95 13.65 -1.14
C TYR A 111 -2.94 13.30 -0.04
N GLY A 112 -1.86 12.61 -0.36
CA GLY A 112 -0.79 12.25 0.57
C GLY A 112 0.42 13.17 0.41
N GLU A 113 0.98 13.65 1.52
CA GLU A 113 2.31 14.27 1.53
C GLU A 113 3.34 13.18 1.86
N TYR A 114 4.30 13.00 0.97
CA TYR A 114 5.40 12.05 1.14
C TYR A 114 6.70 12.83 1.33
N MET A 115 7.35 12.59 2.46
CA MET A 115 8.63 13.22 2.80
C MET A 115 9.81 12.42 2.24
#